data_f10a65fb13151134c6d35dd79973cbd0
#
_entry.id   f10a65fb13151134c6d35dd79973cbd0
#
_cell.length_a   1.000
_cell.length_b   1.000
_cell.length_c   1.000
_cell.angle_alpha   90.00
_cell.angle_beta   90.00
_cell.angle_gamma   90.00
#
_symmetry.space_group_name_H-M   'P 1'
#
loop_
_entity.id
_entity.type
_entity.pdbx_description
1 polymer ?
#
loop_
_entity_poly.entity_id
_entity_poly.type
_entity_poly.pdbx_seq_one_letter_code
_entity_poly.pdbx_strand_id
1 'polypeptide(L)'
;MGLFSFLKSNKPAYTDRVWRTTGQALMNMITDAMLAITRKQVPIVLCYFEDEFEQITKFLSEKGVPAIPLKLYHTEKQPGVVWYASATTAPEFVAALAKESVSILFFGHYPMPTKENDLLQKLRAGFPSASIVFYSSLDEPAFKRFGSERIVSLLDKLGMKEDEAIEHSMVSSAMQRAREKVASMVRHEQPATSEAEWFSRNVKDS
;
A
#
# COMPACT_ATOMS: atom_id res chain seq x y z
N MET A 1 -30.01 -30.57 8.88
CA MET A 1 -29.09 -29.65 9.55
C MET A 1 -27.98 -29.35 8.58
N GLY A 2 -27.89 -28.10 8.16
CA GLY A 2 -27.23 -27.67 6.94
C GLY A 2 -25.72 -27.60 6.99
N LEU A 3 -25.13 -28.20 6.01
CA LEU A 3 -23.67 -28.25 5.72
C LEU A 3 -23.22 -27.06 4.84
N PHE A 4 -23.85 -25.88 4.95
CA PHE A 4 -23.58 -24.74 4.06
C PHE A 4 -22.92 -23.53 4.72
N SER A 5 -22.26 -23.68 5.88
CA SER A 5 -21.66 -22.52 6.56
C SER A 5 -20.14 -22.31 6.29
N PHE A 6 -19.53 -23.01 5.35
CA PHE A 6 -18.06 -22.95 5.13
C PHE A 6 -17.63 -22.22 3.86
N LEU A 7 -18.52 -21.56 3.16
CA LEU A 7 -18.14 -20.66 2.06
C LEU A 7 -18.21 -19.19 2.50
N LYS A 8 -17.47 -18.83 3.55
CA LYS A 8 -17.04 -17.44 3.66
C LYS A 8 -16.08 -17.21 2.50
N SER A 9 -16.54 -16.49 1.47
CA SER A 9 -15.66 -15.98 0.43
C SER A 9 -14.58 -15.17 1.14
N ASN A 10 -13.36 -15.67 1.16
CA ASN A 10 -12.18 -14.92 1.58
C ASN A 10 -11.94 -13.82 0.53
N LYS A 11 -12.77 -12.76 0.55
CA LYS A 11 -12.37 -11.54 -0.11
C LYS A 11 -11.09 -11.09 0.58
N PRO A 12 -10.03 -10.81 -0.18
CA PRO A 12 -8.81 -10.31 0.42
C PRO A 12 -9.14 -9.07 1.26
N ALA A 13 -8.45 -8.93 2.38
CA ALA A 13 -8.68 -7.83 3.32
C ALA A 13 -8.36 -6.46 2.69
N TYR A 14 -7.81 -6.41 1.51
CA TYR A 14 -7.40 -5.23 0.75
C TYR A 14 -7.48 -5.52 -0.76
N THR A 15 -7.28 -4.47 -1.56
CA THR A 15 -7.14 -4.55 -3.03
C THR A 15 -5.72 -4.15 -3.41
N ASP A 16 -5.05 -4.95 -4.25
CA ASP A 16 -3.80 -4.56 -4.87
C ASP A 16 -4.07 -3.93 -6.23
N ARG A 17 -3.45 -2.79 -6.46
CA ARG A 17 -3.34 -2.17 -7.78
C ARG A 17 -1.88 -2.03 -8.13
N VAL A 18 -1.49 -2.56 -9.26
CA VAL A 18 -0.08 -2.64 -9.67
C VAL A 18 0.12 -1.83 -10.93
N TRP A 19 1.21 -1.08 -10.99
CA TRP A 19 1.62 -0.33 -12.18
C TRP A 19 3.02 -0.77 -12.62
N ARG A 20 3.41 -0.36 -13.82
CA ARG A 20 4.75 -0.66 -14.31
C ARG A 20 5.82 0.08 -13.52
N THR A 21 5.56 1.33 -13.13
CA THR A 21 6.53 2.17 -12.43
C THR A 21 5.98 2.75 -11.12
N THR A 22 6.88 3.01 -10.19
CA THR A 22 6.60 3.66 -8.92
C THR A 22 5.96 5.04 -9.10
N GLY A 23 6.40 5.81 -10.11
CA GLY A 23 5.81 7.12 -10.41
C GLY A 23 4.35 7.04 -10.83
N GLN A 24 3.97 6.02 -11.61
CA GLN A 24 2.58 5.78 -11.99
C GLN A 24 1.74 5.34 -10.79
N ALA A 25 2.25 4.45 -9.95
CA ALA A 25 1.59 4.03 -8.72
C ALA A 25 1.30 5.25 -7.81
N LEU A 26 2.29 6.10 -7.59
CA LEU A 26 2.16 7.32 -6.77
C LEU A 26 1.12 8.29 -7.37
N MET A 27 1.18 8.56 -8.66
CA MET A 27 0.22 9.45 -9.33
C MET A 27 -1.21 8.95 -9.18
N ASN A 28 -1.44 7.66 -9.43
CA ASN A 28 -2.78 7.08 -9.33
C ASN A 28 -3.27 7.01 -7.89
N MET A 29 -2.40 6.73 -6.93
CA MET A 29 -2.73 6.78 -5.51
C MET A 29 -3.25 8.17 -5.09
N ILE A 30 -2.55 9.23 -5.49
CA ILE A 30 -2.97 10.60 -5.14
C ILE A 30 -4.26 10.98 -5.88
N THR A 31 -4.43 10.54 -7.14
CA THR A 31 -5.68 10.73 -7.88
C THR A 31 -6.85 10.08 -7.14
N ASP A 32 -6.70 8.84 -6.67
CA ASP A 32 -7.74 8.15 -5.91
C ASP A 32 -7.99 8.78 -4.53
N ALA A 33 -6.96 9.33 -3.89
CA ALA A 33 -7.12 10.10 -2.67
C ALA A 33 -7.98 11.36 -2.90
N MET A 34 -7.75 12.07 -4.00
CA MET A 34 -8.59 13.22 -4.38
C MET A 34 -10.02 12.80 -4.72
N LEU A 35 -10.22 11.67 -5.40
CA LEU A 35 -11.55 11.11 -5.64
C LEU A 35 -12.27 10.71 -4.34
N ALA A 36 -11.55 10.20 -3.34
CA ALA A 36 -12.14 9.90 -2.04
C ALA A 36 -12.70 11.17 -1.36
N ILE A 37 -12.01 12.31 -1.48
CA ILE A 37 -12.52 13.61 -1.01
C ILE A 37 -13.85 13.96 -1.67
N THR A 38 -13.97 13.81 -2.99
CA THR A 38 -15.22 14.11 -3.70
C THR A 38 -16.38 13.22 -3.27
N ARG A 39 -16.08 12.01 -2.78
CA ARG A 39 -17.02 11.05 -2.19
C ARG A 39 -17.29 11.28 -0.69
N LYS A 40 -16.81 12.40 -0.15
CA LYS A 40 -16.91 12.75 1.28
C LYS A 40 -16.24 11.71 2.21
N GLN A 41 -15.19 11.08 1.72
CA GLN A 41 -14.35 10.19 2.52
C GLN A 41 -13.11 10.95 3.01
N VAL A 42 -12.54 10.48 4.10
CA VAL A 42 -11.25 10.95 4.61
C VAL A 42 -10.15 10.06 4.03
N PRO A 43 -9.39 10.54 3.02
CA PRO A 43 -8.28 9.76 2.47
C PRO A 43 -7.08 9.80 3.42
N ILE A 44 -6.52 8.62 3.69
CA ILE A 44 -5.30 8.48 4.48
C ILE A 44 -4.27 7.74 3.63
N VAL A 45 -3.21 8.45 3.27
CA VAL A 45 -2.07 7.91 2.54
C VAL A 45 -1.03 7.42 3.53
N LEU A 46 -0.63 6.17 3.40
CA LEU A 46 0.32 5.49 4.28
C LEU A 46 1.51 4.94 3.49
N CYS A 47 2.69 4.99 4.12
CA CYS A 47 3.91 4.37 3.62
C CYS A 47 4.71 3.77 4.77
N TYR A 48 5.65 2.89 4.46
CA TYR A 48 6.43 2.17 5.46
C TYR A 48 7.79 2.80 5.73
N PHE A 49 8.40 3.44 4.74
CA PHE A 49 9.76 3.93 4.78
C PHE A 49 9.84 5.47 4.73
N GLU A 50 10.94 6.03 5.22
CA GLU A 50 11.13 7.48 5.28
C GLU A 50 11.31 8.08 3.88
N ASP A 51 12.03 7.40 2.98
CA ASP A 51 12.19 7.84 1.60
C ASP A 51 10.87 7.84 0.80
N GLU A 52 9.98 6.90 1.06
CA GLU A 52 8.62 6.90 0.51
C GLU A 52 7.80 8.09 1.05
N PHE A 53 7.95 8.38 2.33
CA PHE A 53 7.30 9.52 2.96
C PHE A 53 7.76 10.85 2.34
N GLU A 54 9.05 10.99 2.08
CA GLU A 54 9.59 12.15 1.38
C GLU A 54 9.09 12.24 -0.06
N GLN A 55 9.03 11.13 -0.79
CA GLN A 55 8.48 11.09 -2.15
C GLN A 55 7.02 11.52 -2.18
N ILE A 56 6.19 11.01 -1.27
CA ILE A 56 4.77 11.37 -1.18
C ILE A 56 4.60 12.85 -0.87
N THR A 57 5.29 13.37 0.14
CA THR A 57 5.15 14.76 0.57
C THR A 57 5.63 15.74 -0.50
N LYS A 58 6.73 15.42 -1.16
CA LYS A 58 7.24 16.19 -2.31
C LYS A 58 6.22 16.20 -3.45
N PHE A 59 5.69 15.04 -3.82
CA PHE A 59 4.71 14.92 -4.91
C PHE A 59 3.43 15.70 -4.61
N LEU A 60 2.89 15.59 -3.39
CA LEU A 60 1.71 16.35 -2.95
C LEU A 60 1.95 17.86 -3.08
N SER A 61 3.13 18.34 -2.62
CA SER A 61 3.50 19.75 -2.72
C SER A 61 3.65 20.22 -4.16
N GLU A 62 4.36 19.48 -5.01
CA GLU A 62 4.58 19.81 -6.42
C GLU A 62 3.27 19.85 -7.23
N LYS A 63 2.29 19.03 -6.87
CA LYS A 63 0.97 18.99 -7.50
C LYS A 63 -0.03 19.96 -6.87
N GLY A 64 0.35 20.70 -5.84
CA GLY A 64 -0.54 21.62 -5.12
C GLY A 64 -1.72 20.92 -4.46
N VAL A 65 -1.57 19.65 -4.07
CA VAL A 65 -2.61 18.89 -3.38
C VAL A 65 -2.62 19.26 -1.91
N PRO A 66 -3.74 19.76 -1.35
CA PRO A 66 -3.85 20.05 0.06
C PRO A 66 -3.64 18.79 0.90
N ALA A 67 -2.59 18.77 1.72
CA ALA A 67 -2.25 17.60 2.51
C ALA A 67 -1.72 17.98 3.89
N ILE A 68 -2.09 17.20 4.92
CA ILE A 68 -1.74 17.44 6.32
C ILE A 68 -1.24 16.13 6.95
N PRO A 69 -0.16 16.18 7.76
CA PRO A 69 0.25 15.02 8.53
C PRO A 69 -0.85 14.53 9.47
N LEU A 70 -1.13 13.23 9.46
CA LEU A 70 -2.22 12.63 10.25
C LEU A 70 -2.08 12.90 11.76
N LYS A 71 -0.87 13.08 12.27
CA LYS A 71 -0.60 13.47 13.68
C LYS A 71 -1.29 14.76 14.10
N LEU A 72 -1.64 15.62 13.15
CA LEU A 72 -2.35 16.88 13.41
C LEU A 72 -3.88 16.76 13.35
N TYR A 73 -4.43 15.56 13.08
CA TYR A 73 -5.87 15.37 12.88
C TYR A 73 -6.72 15.85 14.06
N HIS A 74 -6.23 15.71 15.29
CA HIS A 74 -6.94 16.16 16.49
C HIS A 74 -7.06 17.69 16.61
N THR A 75 -6.10 18.42 16.06
CA THR A 75 -6.00 19.88 16.17
C THR A 75 -6.44 20.62 14.92
N GLU A 76 -6.29 19.99 13.76
CA GLU A 76 -6.46 20.62 12.46
C GLU A 76 -7.49 19.90 11.58
N LYS A 77 -8.55 19.37 12.16
CA LYS A 77 -9.58 18.66 11.41
C LYS A 77 -10.12 19.53 10.26
N GLN A 78 -9.58 19.29 9.04
CA GLN A 78 -9.96 20.01 7.83
C GLN A 78 -10.61 19.07 6.82
N PRO A 79 -11.77 19.40 6.26
CA PRO A 79 -12.34 18.69 5.14
C PRO A 79 -11.57 18.99 3.85
N GLY A 80 -11.56 18.05 2.91
CA GLY A 80 -10.99 18.29 1.59
C GLY A 80 -9.48 18.22 1.49
N VAL A 81 -8.81 17.63 2.47
CA VAL A 81 -7.36 17.43 2.48
C VAL A 81 -7.02 15.95 2.47
N VAL A 82 -5.84 15.62 1.97
CA VAL A 82 -5.24 14.30 2.06
C VAL A 82 -4.46 14.20 3.37
N TRP A 83 -4.77 13.22 4.20
CA TRP A 83 -4.00 12.92 5.40
C TRP A 83 -2.90 11.92 5.08
N TYR A 84 -1.70 12.10 5.63
CA TYR A 84 -0.59 11.19 5.38
C TYR A 84 0.18 10.86 6.65
N ALA A 85 0.67 9.62 6.75
CA ALA A 85 1.41 9.14 7.91
C ALA A 85 2.31 7.95 7.56
N SER A 86 3.24 7.63 8.47
CA SER A 86 3.84 6.30 8.49
C SER A 86 2.78 5.25 8.82
N ALA A 87 2.82 4.12 8.15
CA ALA A 87 1.89 3.02 8.36
C ALA A 87 1.91 2.50 9.81
N THR A 88 3.07 2.53 10.45
CA THR A 88 3.24 2.06 11.84
C THR A 88 2.52 2.93 12.86
N THR A 89 2.31 4.23 12.59
CA THR A 89 1.63 5.15 13.49
C THR A 89 0.12 5.26 13.22
N ALA A 90 -0.35 4.83 12.06
CA ALA A 90 -1.75 4.96 11.66
C ALA A 90 -2.77 4.37 12.67
N PRO A 91 -2.52 3.24 13.36
CA PRO A 91 -3.44 2.70 14.36
C PRO A 91 -3.73 3.63 15.55
N GLU A 92 -2.84 4.57 15.86
CA GLU A 92 -3.01 5.52 16.97
C GLU A 92 -4.19 6.48 16.73
N PHE A 93 -4.58 6.68 15.46
CA PHE A 93 -5.62 7.61 15.05
C PHE A 93 -7.00 6.97 14.84
N VAL A 94 -7.12 5.65 15.05
CA VAL A 94 -8.38 4.91 14.89
C VAL A 94 -9.52 5.53 15.68
N ALA A 95 -9.28 5.84 16.95
CA ALA A 95 -10.31 6.40 17.81
C ALA A 95 -10.79 7.80 17.36
N ALA A 96 -9.86 8.63 16.86
CA ALA A 96 -10.17 9.98 16.37
C ALA A 96 -11.01 9.95 15.09
N LEU A 97 -10.81 8.93 14.26
CA LEU A 97 -11.43 8.75 12.95
C LEU A 97 -12.64 7.80 12.97
N ALA A 98 -13.03 7.28 14.13
CA ALA A 98 -14.04 6.21 14.25
C ALA A 98 -15.43 6.57 13.66
N LYS A 99 -15.74 7.85 13.52
CA LYS A 99 -17.01 8.35 12.96
C LYS A 99 -16.90 8.76 11.49
N GLU A 100 -15.71 8.67 10.91
CA GLU A 100 -15.46 9.11 9.54
C GLU A 100 -15.59 7.94 8.56
N SER A 101 -15.99 8.26 7.34
CA SER A 101 -15.85 7.34 6.22
C SER A 101 -14.42 7.43 5.70
N VAL A 102 -13.61 6.42 6.00
CA VAL A 102 -12.16 6.44 5.73
C VAL A 102 -11.82 5.64 4.48
N SER A 103 -10.92 6.16 3.66
CA SER A 103 -10.24 5.45 2.57
C SER A 103 -8.75 5.38 2.88
N ILE A 104 -8.20 4.18 2.98
CA ILE A 104 -6.79 3.94 3.32
C ILE A 104 -6.05 3.51 2.06
N LEU A 105 -5.01 4.27 1.71
CA LEU A 105 -4.21 4.08 0.51
C LEU A 105 -2.75 3.85 0.92
N PHE A 106 -2.23 2.66 0.66
CA PHE A 106 -0.84 2.33 0.94
C PHE A 106 0.03 2.54 -0.31
N PHE A 107 1.16 3.19 -0.14
CA PHE A 107 2.20 3.28 -1.16
C PHE A 107 3.20 2.15 -0.96
N GLY A 108 3.14 1.15 -1.85
CA GLY A 108 3.93 -0.06 -1.73
C GLY A 108 3.51 -1.01 -0.61
N HIS A 109 4.20 -2.13 -0.54
CA HIS A 109 4.04 -3.15 0.48
C HIS A 109 5.22 -3.19 1.45
N TYR A 110 4.99 -3.58 2.69
CA TYR A 110 6.10 -3.92 3.57
C TYR A 110 6.73 -5.26 3.16
N PRO A 111 8.06 -5.39 3.14
CA PRO A 111 8.72 -6.63 2.68
C PRO A 111 8.38 -7.88 3.50
N MET A 112 7.95 -7.72 4.77
CA MET A 112 7.55 -8.82 5.66
C MET A 112 6.02 -8.93 5.73
N PRO A 113 5.38 -9.89 5.02
CA PRO A 113 3.92 -10.04 4.99
C PRO A 113 3.27 -10.22 6.36
N THR A 114 3.95 -10.87 7.32
CA THR A 114 3.41 -11.06 8.67
C THR A 114 3.18 -9.73 9.39
N LYS A 115 4.15 -8.82 9.34
CA LYS A 115 4.04 -7.50 9.98
C LYS A 115 2.97 -6.62 9.31
N GLU A 116 2.88 -6.70 8.00
CA GLU A 116 1.84 -6.01 7.25
C GLU A 116 0.45 -6.54 7.62
N ASN A 117 0.29 -7.86 7.71
CA ASN A 117 -0.97 -8.47 8.11
C ASN A 117 -1.39 -8.07 9.53
N ASP A 118 -0.45 -7.99 10.48
CA ASP A 118 -0.72 -7.53 11.85
C ASP A 118 -1.23 -6.08 11.87
N LEU A 119 -0.64 -5.21 11.04
CA LEU A 119 -1.11 -3.84 10.86
C LEU A 119 -2.50 -3.81 10.23
N LEU A 120 -2.73 -4.58 9.17
CA LEU A 120 -4.03 -4.66 8.49
C LEU A 120 -5.13 -5.14 9.42
N GLN A 121 -4.87 -6.10 10.30
CA GLN A 121 -5.82 -6.55 11.31
C GLN A 121 -6.21 -5.40 12.26
N LYS A 122 -5.25 -4.62 12.74
CA LYS A 122 -5.51 -3.44 13.60
C LYS A 122 -6.35 -2.38 12.88
N LEU A 123 -5.99 -2.06 11.63
CA LEU A 123 -6.74 -1.10 10.83
C LEU A 123 -8.16 -1.59 10.53
N ARG A 124 -8.34 -2.87 10.21
CA ARG A 124 -9.67 -3.46 10.00
C ARG A 124 -10.54 -3.49 11.24
N ALA A 125 -9.94 -3.75 12.40
CA ALA A 125 -10.66 -3.69 13.67
C ALA A 125 -11.16 -2.27 13.97
N GLY A 126 -10.35 -1.26 13.63
CA GLY A 126 -10.69 0.15 13.83
C GLY A 126 -11.60 0.75 12.76
N PHE A 127 -11.44 0.30 11.52
CA PHE A 127 -12.16 0.81 10.35
C PHE A 127 -12.80 -0.33 9.56
N PRO A 128 -13.84 -0.99 10.08
CA PRO A 128 -14.41 -2.20 9.47
C PRO A 128 -14.99 -1.96 8.07
N SER A 129 -15.41 -0.74 7.77
CA SER A 129 -16.00 -0.34 6.49
C SER A 129 -15.01 0.39 5.56
N ALA A 130 -13.77 0.65 5.97
CA ALA A 130 -12.82 1.35 5.13
C ALA A 130 -12.42 0.54 3.90
N SER A 131 -12.26 1.19 2.77
CA SER A 131 -11.50 0.62 1.67
C SER A 131 -10.02 0.66 2.01
N ILE A 132 -9.31 -0.43 1.77
CA ILE A 132 -7.85 -0.49 1.89
C ILE A 132 -7.31 -0.90 0.52
N VAL A 133 -6.45 -0.06 -0.05
CA VAL A 133 -5.87 -0.28 -1.38
C VAL A 133 -4.36 -0.10 -1.30
N PHE A 134 -3.62 -1.05 -1.85
CA PHE A 134 -2.19 -0.95 -2.06
C PHE A 134 -1.90 -0.50 -3.49
N TYR A 135 -0.99 0.45 -3.61
CA TYR A 135 -0.50 1.01 -4.86
C TYR A 135 0.94 0.60 -5.04
N SER A 136 1.12 -0.49 -5.77
CA SER A 136 2.40 -1.17 -5.97
C SER A 136 2.93 -0.97 -7.37
N SER A 137 4.21 -1.27 -7.58
CA SER A 137 4.80 -1.24 -8.91
C SER A 137 5.67 -2.47 -9.18
N LEU A 138 5.90 -2.72 -10.46
CA LEU A 138 6.86 -3.73 -10.89
C LEU A 138 8.32 -3.32 -10.60
N ASP A 139 8.52 -2.06 -10.16
CA ASP A 139 9.79 -1.51 -9.75
C ASP A 139 10.18 -1.86 -8.32
N GLU A 140 9.27 -2.40 -7.51
CA GLU A 140 9.57 -2.78 -6.13
C GLU A 140 10.71 -3.80 -6.05
N PRO A 141 11.68 -3.62 -5.12
CA PRO A 141 12.86 -4.46 -5.01
C PRO A 141 12.55 -5.97 -4.87
N ALA A 142 11.52 -6.31 -4.11
CA ALA A 142 11.06 -7.71 -3.96
C ALA A 142 10.68 -8.31 -5.31
N PHE A 143 9.95 -7.56 -6.11
CA PHE A 143 9.44 -8.02 -7.37
C PHE A 143 10.54 -8.07 -8.44
N LYS A 144 11.38 -7.05 -8.54
CA LYS A 144 12.57 -7.04 -9.42
C LYS A 144 13.47 -8.24 -9.17
N ARG A 145 13.66 -8.61 -7.91
CA ARG A 145 14.55 -9.73 -7.55
C ARG A 145 13.97 -11.11 -7.86
N PHE A 146 12.66 -11.29 -7.72
CA PHE A 146 12.03 -12.61 -7.72
C PHE A 146 10.98 -12.86 -8.81
N GLY A 147 10.68 -11.92 -9.69
CA GLY A 147 9.62 -12.22 -10.63
C GLY A 147 9.23 -11.25 -11.72
N SER A 148 9.89 -10.10 -11.86
CA SER A 148 9.40 -9.06 -12.77
C SER A 148 9.51 -9.38 -14.26
N GLU A 149 10.61 -9.97 -14.74
CA GLU A 149 10.90 -10.08 -16.16
C GLU A 149 9.85 -10.87 -16.96
N ARG A 150 9.38 -12.00 -16.42
CA ARG A 150 8.34 -12.81 -17.07
C ARG A 150 7.00 -12.08 -17.14
N ILE A 151 6.69 -11.30 -16.12
CA ILE A 151 5.42 -10.55 -16.06
C ILE A 151 5.48 -9.35 -16.99
N VAL A 152 6.56 -8.59 -17.00
CA VAL A 152 6.76 -7.49 -17.95
C VAL A 152 6.62 -7.99 -19.38
N SER A 153 7.31 -9.08 -19.73
CA SER A 153 7.19 -9.71 -21.07
C SER A 153 5.77 -10.17 -21.40
N LEU A 154 5.01 -10.65 -20.42
CA LEU A 154 3.60 -11.03 -20.62
C LEU A 154 2.71 -9.81 -20.86
N LEU A 155 2.89 -8.75 -20.08
CA LEU A 155 2.12 -7.51 -20.22
C LEU A 155 2.37 -6.85 -21.59
N ASP A 156 3.62 -6.88 -22.06
CA ASP A 156 3.97 -6.36 -23.39
C ASP A 156 3.27 -7.17 -24.50
N LYS A 157 3.22 -8.49 -24.37
CA LYS A 157 2.51 -9.37 -25.32
C LYS A 157 0.99 -9.16 -25.30
N LEU A 158 0.43 -8.77 -24.15
CA LEU A 158 -0.99 -8.46 -24.00
C LEU A 158 -1.33 -7.04 -24.49
N GLY A 159 -0.35 -6.25 -24.90
CA GLY A 159 -0.55 -4.88 -25.39
C GLY A 159 -1.04 -3.91 -24.31
N MET A 160 -0.80 -4.21 -23.04
CA MET A 160 -1.19 -3.33 -21.94
C MET A 160 -0.39 -2.03 -21.99
N LYS A 161 -1.08 -0.90 -21.85
CA LYS A 161 -0.46 0.42 -21.83
C LYS A 161 0.36 0.63 -20.56
N GLU A 162 1.34 1.52 -20.63
CA GLU A 162 2.21 1.80 -19.46
C GLU A 162 1.47 2.47 -18.30
N ASP A 163 0.44 3.26 -18.60
CA ASP A 163 -0.36 4.01 -17.64
C ASP A 163 -1.57 3.22 -17.08
N GLU A 164 -1.76 1.99 -17.54
CA GLU A 164 -2.88 1.15 -17.15
C GLU A 164 -2.56 0.34 -15.88
N ALA A 165 -3.52 0.31 -14.96
CA ALA A 165 -3.40 -0.53 -13.76
C ALA A 165 -3.47 -2.01 -14.15
N ILE A 166 -2.55 -2.79 -13.62
CA ILE A 166 -2.48 -4.23 -13.85
C ILE A 166 -3.34 -4.94 -12.79
N GLU A 167 -4.61 -5.11 -13.09
CA GLU A 167 -5.55 -5.82 -12.20
C GLU A 167 -5.66 -7.30 -12.62
N HIS A 168 -4.57 -8.03 -12.51
CA HIS A 168 -4.54 -9.44 -12.88
C HIS A 168 -4.07 -10.32 -11.71
N SER A 169 -4.87 -11.31 -11.34
CA SER A 169 -4.61 -12.21 -10.20
C SER A 169 -3.23 -12.90 -10.26
N MET A 170 -2.71 -13.11 -11.46
CA MET A 170 -1.36 -13.70 -11.67
C MET A 170 -0.28 -12.73 -11.18
N VAL A 171 -0.44 -11.42 -11.37
CA VAL A 171 0.52 -10.39 -10.94
C VAL A 171 0.49 -10.27 -9.42
N SER A 172 -0.69 -10.10 -8.82
CA SER A 172 -0.83 -10.07 -7.35
C SER A 172 -0.28 -11.35 -6.69
N SER A 173 -0.54 -12.52 -7.29
CA SER A 173 0.01 -13.78 -6.79
C SER A 173 1.53 -13.88 -6.94
N ALA A 174 2.11 -13.29 -7.98
CA ALA A 174 3.56 -13.27 -8.16
C ALA A 174 4.23 -12.33 -7.16
N MET A 175 3.65 -11.15 -6.91
CA MET A 175 4.11 -10.22 -5.88
C MET A 175 4.06 -10.84 -4.49
N GLN A 176 2.95 -11.49 -4.16
CA GLN A 176 2.82 -12.20 -2.89
C GLN A 176 3.90 -13.28 -2.72
N ARG A 177 4.12 -14.13 -3.73
CA ARG A 177 5.18 -15.16 -3.70
C ARG A 177 6.57 -14.55 -3.59
N ALA A 178 6.84 -13.43 -4.24
CA ALA A 178 8.12 -12.74 -4.13
C ALA A 178 8.36 -12.27 -2.68
N ARG A 179 7.38 -11.67 -2.05
CA ARG A 179 7.44 -11.22 -0.65
C ARG A 179 7.56 -12.41 0.34
N GLU A 180 6.83 -13.49 0.12
CA GLU A 180 6.96 -14.72 0.92
C GLU A 180 8.37 -15.31 0.82
N LYS A 181 8.97 -15.28 -0.37
CA LYS A 181 10.34 -15.71 -0.58
C LYS A 181 11.33 -14.81 0.15
N VAL A 182 11.17 -13.48 0.08
CA VAL A 182 11.95 -12.52 0.88
C VAL A 182 11.83 -12.86 2.37
N ALA A 183 10.61 -13.00 2.87
CA ALA A 183 10.37 -13.29 4.29
C ALA A 183 11.05 -14.59 4.74
N SER A 184 11.11 -15.62 3.88
CA SER A 184 11.78 -16.89 4.19
C SER A 184 13.31 -16.77 4.31
N MET A 185 13.91 -15.72 3.74
CA MET A 185 15.35 -15.47 3.80
C MET A 185 15.75 -14.64 5.03
N VAL A 186 14.80 -14.00 5.68
CA VAL A 186 15.06 -13.09 6.82
C VAL A 186 14.87 -13.84 8.13
N ARG A 187 15.96 -14.06 8.87
CA ARG A 187 15.92 -14.69 10.21
C ARG A 187 15.70 -13.66 11.32
N HIS A 188 16.42 -12.54 11.25
CA HIS A 188 16.34 -11.43 12.18
C HIS A 188 16.31 -10.15 11.38
N GLU A 189 15.18 -9.48 11.44
CA GLU A 189 14.97 -8.26 10.69
C GLU A 189 15.71 -7.08 11.32
N GLN A 190 16.46 -6.35 10.50
CA GLN A 190 17.11 -5.09 10.84
C GLN A 190 16.28 -3.93 10.29
N PRO A 191 16.01 -2.90 11.10
CA PRO A 191 15.29 -1.72 10.63
C PRO A 191 16.09 -0.96 9.57
N ALA A 192 15.39 -0.24 8.71
CA ALA A 192 15.95 0.57 7.65
C ALA A 192 15.07 1.80 7.39
N THR A 193 15.66 2.82 6.79
CA THR A 193 14.96 4.07 6.43
C THR A 193 14.39 4.06 5.00
N SER A 194 14.87 3.11 4.18
CA SER A 194 14.36 2.87 2.82
C SER A 194 14.16 1.39 2.54
N GLU A 195 13.33 1.07 1.56
CA GLU A 195 13.13 -0.31 1.13
C GLU A 195 14.43 -0.89 0.57
N ALA A 196 15.20 -0.13 -0.20
CA ALA A 196 16.48 -0.56 -0.75
C ALA A 196 17.50 -0.89 0.37
N GLU A 197 17.58 -0.05 1.39
CA GLU A 197 18.41 -0.30 2.57
C GLU A 197 17.94 -1.53 3.34
N TRP A 198 16.61 -1.69 3.47
CA TRP A 198 16.02 -2.85 4.12
C TRP A 198 16.45 -4.15 3.43
N PHE A 199 16.37 -4.19 2.09
CA PHE A 199 16.84 -5.34 1.31
C PHE A 199 18.33 -5.61 1.49
N SER A 200 19.15 -4.57 1.44
CA SER A 200 20.60 -4.65 1.62
C SER A 200 21.00 -5.24 2.99
N ARG A 201 20.25 -4.91 4.04
CA ARG A 201 20.53 -5.37 5.41
C ARG A 201 20.00 -6.77 5.70
N ASN A 202 18.85 -7.12 5.12
CA ASN A 202 18.07 -8.27 5.52
C ASN A 202 18.12 -9.44 4.54
N VAL A 203 18.37 -9.20 3.28
CA VAL A 203 18.33 -10.22 2.21
C VAL A 203 19.72 -10.37 1.62
N LYS A 204 20.47 -11.36 2.11
CA LYS A 204 21.80 -11.68 1.56
C LYS A 204 21.68 -12.31 0.17
N ASP A 205 22.57 -11.93 -0.71
CA ASP A 205 22.78 -12.64 -1.96
C ASP A 205 23.34 -14.03 -1.63
N SER A 206 22.64 -15.06 -2.06
CA SER A 206 23.09 -16.47 -1.95
C SER A 206 23.96 -16.85 -3.13
#